data_41a82c276a464b7f8b4fe421e4ce44dc
#
_entry.id   41a82c276a464b7f8b4fe421e4ce44dc
#
_cell.length_a   1.000
_cell.length_b   1.000
_cell.length_c   1.000
_cell.angle_alpha   90.00
_cell.angle_beta   90.00
_cell.angle_gamma   90.00
#
_symmetry.space_group_name_H-M   'P 1'
#
loop_
_entity.id
_entity.type
_entity.pdbx_description
1 polymer ?
#
loop_
_entity_poly.entity_id
_entity_poly.type
_entity_poly.pdbx_seq_one_letter_code
_entity_poly.pdbx_strand_id
1 'polypeptide(L)'
;MELNDKKFAVLVDADNISHRKIKDILDEIANYGTPTIKRIYGDFTNPKFAAWKEVLLENSITPIQQYAYTTGKNATDSALIIDAMDILHKEGVDGFCIVSSDSDYTRLASRIRESGREVLGFGEKKTPKPFIKSCDKFIYVEILGQTPPEKAAPAKKKADAKRSAGAVIPPGIQSCFLSVSYTHLTL
;
A
#
# COMPACT_ATOMS: atom_id res chain seq x y z
N MET A 1 -8.91 -10.90 -10.75
CA MET A 1 -8.09 -10.20 -9.74
C MET A 1 -7.84 -11.24 -8.66
N GLU A 2 -6.66 -11.85 -8.66
CA GLU A 2 -6.30 -12.79 -7.60
C GLU A 2 -6.22 -11.99 -6.30
N LEU A 3 -7.08 -12.34 -5.34
CA LEU A 3 -7.00 -11.81 -3.98
C LEU A 3 -5.65 -12.25 -3.42
N ASN A 4 -4.81 -11.30 -3.07
CA ASN A 4 -3.54 -11.58 -2.43
C ASN A 4 -3.85 -12.05 -1.00
N ASP A 5 -3.84 -13.37 -0.77
CA ASP A 5 -4.22 -14.01 0.50
C ASP A 5 -3.23 -13.73 1.65
N LYS A 6 -2.22 -12.89 1.40
CA LYS A 6 -1.23 -12.55 2.42
C LYS A 6 -1.87 -11.82 3.61
N LYS A 7 -1.47 -12.22 4.80
CA LYS A 7 -1.89 -11.61 6.08
C LYS A 7 -0.80 -10.70 6.59
N PHE A 8 -1.17 -9.47 6.92
CA PHE A 8 -0.23 -8.48 7.45
C PHE A 8 -0.55 -8.07 8.88
N ALA A 9 0.52 -7.91 9.69
CA ALA A 9 0.45 -7.18 10.95
C ALA A 9 0.80 -5.71 10.71
N VAL A 10 -0.12 -4.81 11.01
CA VAL A 10 0.05 -3.36 10.88
C VAL A 10 0.36 -2.77 12.24
N LEU A 11 1.57 -2.23 12.39
CA LEU A 11 2.10 -1.68 13.61
C LEU A 11 2.39 -0.20 13.41
N VAL A 12 1.64 0.64 14.12
CA VAL A 12 1.63 2.10 13.91
C VAL A 12 2.25 2.81 15.11
N ASP A 13 3.23 3.63 14.85
CA ASP A 13 3.82 4.53 15.82
C ASP A 13 3.04 5.86 15.82
N ALA A 14 2.28 6.10 16.89
CA ALA A 14 1.41 7.27 17.01
C ALA A 14 2.17 8.60 17.10
N ASP A 15 3.41 8.58 17.56
CA ASP A 15 4.25 9.77 17.69
C ASP A 15 4.73 10.29 16.34
N ASN A 16 4.88 9.40 15.36
CA ASN A 16 5.51 9.66 14.07
C ASN A 16 4.53 9.80 12.90
N ILE A 17 3.22 9.58 13.12
CA ILE A 17 2.22 9.59 12.06
C ILE A 17 1.00 10.41 12.44
N SER A 18 0.43 11.14 11.47
CA SER A 18 -0.84 11.85 11.66
C SER A 18 -2.03 10.90 11.54
N HIS A 19 -2.97 11.00 12.50
CA HIS A 19 -4.25 10.27 12.48
C HIS A 19 -5.02 10.42 11.16
N ARG A 20 -4.88 11.57 10.47
CA ARG A 20 -5.55 11.85 9.19
C ARG A 20 -5.09 10.96 8.05
N LYS A 21 -3.91 10.35 8.16
CA LYS A 21 -3.31 9.51 7.11
C LYS A 21 -3.59 8.03 7.27
N ILE A 22 -4.14 7.63 8.42
CA ILE A 22 -4.27 6.19 8.72
C ILE A 22 -5.21 5.47 7.75
N LYS A 23 -6.30 6.11 7.33
CA LYS A 23 -7.21 5.53 6.36
C LYS A 23 -6.51 5.29 5.02
N ASP A 24 -5.83 6.30 4.49
CA ASP A 24 -5.08 6.20 3.23
C ASP A 24 -4.02 5.08 3.30
N ILE A 25 -3.37 4.93 4.46
CA ILE A 25 -2.38 3.88 4.70
C ILE A 25 -3.03 2.49 4.69
N LEU A 26 -4.16 2.31 5.36
CA LEU A 26 -4.87 1.03 5.39
C LEU A 26 -5.43 0.65 4.02
N ASP A 27 -5.94 1.63 3.26
CA ASP A 27 -6.42 1.44 1.90
C ASP A 27 -5.26 1.01 0.96
N GLU A 28 -4.06 1.58 1.15
CA GLU A 28 -2.87 1.15 0.41
C GLU A 28 -2.42 -0.26 0.81
N ILE A 29 -2.42 -0.60 2.11
CA ILE A 29 -2.06 -1.94 2.59
C ILE A 29 -2.97 -3.01 1.99
N ALA A 30 -4.26 -2.71 1.79
CA ALA A 30 -5.21 -3.63 1.19
C ALA A 30 -4.83 -4.06 -0.24
N ASN A 31 -4.01 -3.28 -0.95
CA ASN A 31 -3.46 -3.66 -2.26
C ASN A 31 -2.39 -4.78 -2.16
N TYR A 32 -1.81 -4.99 -0.99
CA TYR A 32 -0.76 -5.99 -0.74
C TYR A 32 -1.28 -7.24 -0.03
N GLY A 33 -2.38 -7.12 0.71
CA GLY A 33 -2.99 -8.23 1.44
C GLY A 33 -3.95 -7.77 2.52
N THR A 34 -4.34 -8.69 3.38
CA THR A 34 -5.33 -8.44 4.43
C THR A 34 -4.64 -8.03 5.74
N PRO A 35 -4.93 -6.85 6.30
CA PRO A 35 -4.44 -6.45 7.61
C PRO A 35 -5.21 -7.20 8.72
N THR A 36 -4.67 -8.33 9.19
CA THR A 36 -5.30 -9.18 10.21
C THR A 36 -5.04 -8.70 11.63
N ILE A 37 -3.90 -8.05 11.86
CA ILE A 37 -3.52 -7.42 13.12
C ILE A 37 -3.32 -5.93 12.85
N LYS A 38 -4.00 -5.07 13.60
CA LYS A 38 -3.86 -3.62 13.51
C LYS A 38 -3.66 -3.06 14.91
N ARG A 39 -2.47 -2.58 15.22
CA ARG A 39 -2.09 -2.03 16.51
C ARG A 39 -1.41 -0.67 16.37
N ILE A 40 -1.68 0.21 17.33
CA ILE A 40 -1.03 1.50 17.41
C ILE A 40 -0.46 1.70 18.81
N TYR A 41 0.74 2.24 18.88
CA TYR A 41 1.52 2.42 20.11
C TYR A 41 1.67 3.89 20.42
N GLY A 42 1.41 4.26 21.66
CA GLY A 42 1.52 5.65 22.11
C GLY A 42 1.01 5.86 23.52
N ASP A 43 1.23 7.06 24.04
CA ASP A 43 0.66 7.51 25.32
C ASP A 43 -0.67 8.24 25.08
N PHE A 44 -1.77 7.49 25.00
CA PHE A 44 -3.11 8.02 24.74
C PHE A 44 -3.69 8.80 25.91
N THR A 45 -2.99 8.90 27.04
CA THR A 45 -3.35 9.83 28.13
C THR A 45 -2.97 11.27 27.79
N ASN A 46 -2.06 11.45 26.84
CA ASN A 46 -1.65 12.77 26.38
C ASN A 46 -2.74 13.38 25.47
N PRO A 47 -3.20 14.61 25.74
CA PRO A 47 -4.26 15.28 24.95
C PRO A 47 -3.94 15.40 23.45
N LYS A 48 -2.67 15.40 23.05
CA LYS A 48 -2.28 15.45 21.62
C LYS A 48 -2.83 14.29 20.81
N PHE A 49 -3.13 13.16 21.46
CA PHE A 49 -3.69 11.97 20.81
C PHE A 49 -5.22 11.88 20.88
N ALA A 50 -5.91 12.88 21.41
CA ALA A 50 -7.38 12.85 21.55
C ALA A 50 -8.10 12.56 20.20
N ALA A 51 -7.58 13.13 19.10
CA ALA A 51 -8.12 12.93 17.76
C ALA A 51 -7.99 11.48 17.24
N TRP A 52 -7.13 10.65 17.82
CA TRP A 52 -7.03 9.25 17.45
C TRP A 52 -8.24 8.41 17.84
N LYS A 53 -8.97 8.79 18.90
CA LYS A 53 -10.04 7.98 19.46
C LYS A 53 -11.10 7.57 18.43
N GLU A 54 -11.59 8.51 17.64
CA GLU A 54 -12.58 8.24 16.59
C GLU A 54 -11.99 7.37 15.48
N VAL A 55 -10.81 7.73 15.01
CA VAL A 55 -10.12 7.03 13.91
C VAL A 55 -9.80 5.57 14.27
N LEU A 56 -9.42 5.31 15.53
CA LEU A 56 -9.14 3.94 16.01
C LEU A 56 -10.40 3.08 15.98
N LEU A 57 -11.54 3.63 16.42
CA LEU A 57 -12.83 2.92 16.42
C LEU A 57 -13.29 2.62 15.00
N GLU A 58 -13.28 3.62 14.11
CA GLU A 58 -13.71 3.48 12.72
C GLU A 58 -12.91 2.44 11.94
N ASN A 59 -11.60 2.32 12.21
CA ASN A 59 -10.69 1.44 11.48
C ASN A 59 -10.38 0.13 12.22
N SER A 60 -11.01 -0.11 13.38
CA SER A 60 -10.76 -1.30 14.22
C SER A 60 -9.29 -1.50 14.55
N ILE A 61 -8.61 -0.42 14.98
CA ILE A 61 -7.21 -0.44 15.39
C ILE A 61 -7.13 -0.55 16.91
N THR A 62 -6.38 -1.49 17.43
CA THR A 62 -6.19 -1.70 18.87
C THR A 62 -5.10 -0.76 19.40
N PRO A 63 -5.42 0.18 20.30
CA PRO A 63 -4.42 1.00 20.95
C PRO A 63 -3.65 0.20 22.01
N ILE A 64 -2.33 0.30 21.97
CA ILE A 64 -1.43 -0.22 22.99
C ILE A 64 -0.89 0.96 23.78
N GLN A 65 -1.40 1.11 25.00
CA GLN A 65 -1.01 2.20 25.89
C GLN A 65 0.41 2.01 26.42
N GLN A 66 1.24 3.00 26.22
CA GLN A 66 2.57 3.04 26.82
C GLN A 66 2.78 4.36 27.57
N TYR A 67 2.86 4.29 28.87
CA TYR A 67 3.12 5.48 29.69
C TYR A 67 4.55 5.98 29.54
N ALA A 68 4.71 7.25 29.33
CA ALA A 68 6.00 7.90 29.31
C ALA A 68 6.46 8.18 30.75
N TYR A 69 7.10 7.21 31.42
CA TYR A 69 7.64 7.39 32.78
C TYR A 69 8.76 8.42 32.87
N THR A 70 9.43 8.71 31.76
CA THR A 70 10.51 9.67 31.68
C THR A 70 10.43 10.37 30.33
N THR A 71 10.46 11.69 30.32
CA THR A 71 10.43 12.49 29.09
C THR A 71 11.64 12.18 28.22
N GLY A 72 11.40 11.91 26.92
CA GLY A 72 12.48 11.68 25.94
C GLY A 72 13.07 10.27 25.93
N LYS A 73 12.40 9.27 26.51
CA LYS A 73 12.78 7.85 26.33
C LYS A 73 11.84 7.15 25.35
N ASN A 74 12.41 6.23 24.54
CA ASN A 74 11.76 5.46 23.49
C ASN A 74 10.91 4.31 24.06
N ALA A 75 10.02 4.60 25.01
CA ALA A 75 9.19 3.58 25.65
C ALA A 75 8.16 3.00 24.65
N THR A 76 7.61 3.85 23.79
CA THR A 76 6.68 3.46 22.73
C THR A 76 7.35 2.55 21.70
N ASP A 77 8.57 2.89 21.27
CA ASP A 77 9.33 2.11 20.29
C ASP A 77 9.65 0.72 20.83
N SER A 78 10.06 0.64 22.11
CA SER A 78 10.34 -0.64 22.75
C SER A 78 9.11 -1.54 22.81
N ALA A 79 7.92 -0.99 23.09
CA ALA A 79 6.68 -1.73 23.12
C ALA A 79 6.31 -2.28 21.74
N LEU A 80 6.44 -1.46 20.69
CA LEU A 80 6.21 -1.87 19.31
C LEU A 80 7.18 -2.98 18.90
N ILE A 81 8.48 -2.84 19.22
CA ILE A 81 9.50 -3.84 18.87
C ILE A 81 9.22 -5.18 19.56
N ILE A 82 8.89 -5.17 20.86
CA ILE A 82 8.59 -6.40 21.61
C ILE A 82 7.37 -7.10 21.01
N ASP A 83 6.31 -6.36 20.78
CA ASP A 83 5.06 -6.92 20.23
C ASP A 83 5.25 -7.43 18.79
N ALA A 84 6.03 -6.73 17.97
CA ALA A 84 6.40 -7.20 16.65
C ALA A 84 7.13 -8.55 16.69
N MET A 85 8.05 -8.71 17.63
CA MET A 85 8.77 -9.98 17.82
C MET A 85 7.86 -11.09 18.33
N ASP A 86 6.92 -10.78 19.24
CA ASP A 86 5.91 -11.73 19.70
C ASP A 86 5.02 -12.21 18.56
N ILE A 87 4.55 -11.29 17.70
CA ILE A 87 3.74 -11.63 16.53
C ILE A 87 4.55 -12.49 15.55
N LEU A 88 5.82 -12.14 15.32
CA LEU A 88 6.71 -12.89 14.42
C LEU A 88 6.86 -14.36 14.83
N HIS A 89 6.89 -14.64 16.14
CA HIS A 89 7.08 -15.99 16.67
C HIS A 89 5.77 -16.77 16.86
N LYS A 90 4.62 -16.09 16.96
CA LYS A 90 3.32 -16.75 17.18
C LYS A 90 2.69 -17.33 15.91
N GLU A 91 3.27 -17.08 14.77
CA GLU A 91 2.77 -17.49 13.46
C GLU A 91 1.45 -16.83 13.03
N GLY A 92 1.14 -16.90 11.75
CA GLY A 92 -0.15 -16.46 11.19
C GLY A 92 -0.12 -15.17 10.39
N VAL A 93 1.04 -14.53 10.23
CA VAL A 93 1.21 -13.38 9.33
C VAL A 93 2.30 -13.65 8.29
N ASP A 94 2.10 -13.18 7.08
CA ASP A 94 3.04 -13.31 5.97
C ASP A 94 3.96 -12.10 5.86
N GLY A 95 3.56 -10.99 6.49
CA GLY A 95 4.33 -9.76 6.47
C GLY A 95 3.93 -8.77 7.55
N PHE A 96 4.72 -7.71 7.64
CA PHE A 96 4.56 -6.62 8.58
C PHE A 96 4.51 -5.29 7.85
N CYS A 97 3.61 -4.42 8.29
CA CYS A 97 3.56 -3.03 7.88
C CYS A 97 4.00 -2.19 9.07
N ILE A 98 5.17 -1.56 8.98
CA ILE A 98 5.71 -0.67 10.00
C ILE A 98 5.42 0.76 9.57
N VAL A 99 4.61 1.46 10.36
CA VAL A 99 4.14 2.81 10.04
C VAL A 99 4.84 3.79 10.99
N SER A 100 6.00 4.25 10.59
CA SER A 100 6.84 5.23 11.31
C SER A 100 7.87 5.86 10.39
N SER A 101 8.40 7.00 10.80
CA SER A 101 9.54 7.67 10.15
C SER A 101 10.84 7.55 10.97
N ASP A 102 10.84 6.73 12.02
CA ASP A 102 11.98 6.57 12.89
C ASP A 102 12.98 5.52 12.39
N SER A 103 14.26 5.87 12.46
CA SER A 103 15.37 4.97 12.10
C SER A 103 15.59 3.83 13.09
N ASP A 104 15.07 3.92 14.29
CA ASP A 104 15.25 2.92 15.35
C ASP A 104 14.59 1.59 14.97
N TYR A 105 13.60 1.62 14.08
CA TYR A 105 12.98 0.41 13.52
C TYR A 105 13.79 -0.28 12.43
N THR A 106 14.95 0.26 12.02
CA THR A 106 15.82 -0.35 10.99
C THR A 106 16.20 -1.79 11.34
N ARG A 107 16.61 -2.04 12.59
CA ARG A 107 16.99 -3.40 13.05
C ARG A 107 15.80 -4.33 13.14
N LEU A 108 14.63 -3.82 13.54
CA LEU A 108 13.39 -4.59 13.56
C LEU A 108 13.02 -5.06 12.15
N ALA A 109 12.98 -4.14 11.18
CA ALA A 109 12.67 -4.46 9.78
C ALA A 109 13.64 -5.51 9.22
N SER A 110 14.94 -5.35 9.44
CA SER A 110 15.95 -6.35 9.03
C SER A 110 15.70 -7.71 9.66
N ARG A 111 15.39 -7.76 10.97
CA ARG A 111 15.16 -9.02 11.70
C ARG A 111 13.93 -9.77 11.20
N ILE A 112 12.86 -9.04 10.88
CA ILE A 112 11.64 -9.61 10.32
C ILE A 112 11.93 -10.22 8.94
N ARG A 113 12.68 -9.52 8.08
CA ARG A 113 13.08 -10.01 6.76
C ARG A 113 14.01 -11.24 6.84
N GLU A 114 14.95 -11.25 7.78
CA GLU A 114 15.79 -12.42 8.08
C GLU A 114 14.95 -13.68 8.41
N SER A 115 13.75 -13.48 8.97
CA SER A 115 12.81 -14.57 9.26
C SER A 115 11.92 -14.94 8.06
N GLY A 116 12.20 -14.41 6.87
CA GLY A 116 11.48 -14.69 5.64
C GLY A 116 10.09 -14.03 5.54
N ARG A 117 9.80 -13.01 6.37
CA ARG A 117 8.55 -12.26 6.30
C ARG A 117 8.76 -10.96 5.53
N GLU A 118 7.74 -10.57 4.76
CA GLU A 118 7.75 -9.32 3.99
C GLU A 118 7.60 -8.10 4.92
N VAL A 119 8.34 -7.02 4.64
CA VAL A 119 8.25 -5.77 5.40
C VAL A 119 7.87 -4.62 4.48
N LEU A 120 6.71 -4.02 4.73
CA LEU A 120 6.25 -2.78 4.11
C LEU A 120 6.47 -1.63 5.09
N GLY A 121 7.28 -0.65 4.70
CA GLY A 121 7.49 0.57 5.48
C GLY A 121 6.56 1.68 5.00
N PHE A 122 5.96 2.40 5.91
CA PHE A 122 5.18 3.62 5.65
C PHE A 122 5.73 4.76 6.48
N GLY A 123 6.14 5.83 5.84
CA GLY A 123 6.69 6.98 6.56
C GLY A 123 6.75 8.23 5.71
N GLU A 124 7.18 9.32 6.32
CA GLU A 124 7.32 10.62 5.65
C GLU A 124 8.60 10.67 4.79
N LYS A 125 8.66 11.66 3.88
CA LYS A 125 9.83 11.89 3.01
C LYS A 125 11.12 12.17 3.79
N LYS A 126 11.01 12.64 5.03
CA LYS A 126 12.15 12.87 5.94
C LYS A 126 12.75 11.59 6.51
N THR A 127 12.12 10.42 6.31
CA THR A 127 12.56 9.13 6.87
C THR A 127 13.99 8.81 6.45
N PRO A 128 14.86 8.41 7.40
CA PRO A 128 16.25 8.10 7.12
C PRO A 128 16.41 6.92 6.16
N LYS A 129 17.36 7.03 5.21
CA LYS A 129 17.66 6.02 4.21
C LYS A 129 17.91 4.59 4.76
N PRO A 130 18.57 4.41 5.93
CA PRO A 130 18.76 3.08 6.50
C PRO A 130 17.44 2.34 6.72
N PHE A 131 16.42 3.00 7.29
CA PHE A 131 15.12 2.39 7.50
C PHE A 131 14.40 2.08 6.18
N ILE A 132 14.42 3.03 5.22
CA ILE A 132 13.84 2.80 3.89
C ILE A 132 14.43 1.56 3.23
N LYS A 133 15.76 1.38 3.29
CA LYS A 133 16.46 0.24 2.68
C LYS A 133 16.28 -1.08 3.44
N SER A 134 15.90 -1.04 4.69
CA SER A 134 15.63 -2.24 5.49
C SER A 134 14.26 -2.86 5.19
N CYS A 135 13.36 -2.13 4.54
CA CYS A 135 12.06 -2.63 4.09
C CYS A 135 12.16 -3.25 2.69
N ASP A 136 11.27 -4.20 2.38
CA ASP A 136 11.11 -4.74 1.02
C ASP A 136 10.48 -3.70 0.09
N LYS A 137 9.50 -2.96 0.64
CA LYS A 137 8.90 -1.78 0.01
C LYS A 137 8.77 -0.65 1.02
N PHE A 138 8.94 0.57 0.54
CA PHE A 138 8.70 1.76 1.36
C PHE A 138 7.75 2.72 0.62
N ILE A 139 6.68 3.11 1.30
CA ILE A 139 5.63 3.97 0.77
C ILE A 139 5.63 5.30 1.53
N TYR A 140 5.73 6.40 0.80
CA TYR A 140 5.68 7.72 1.40
C TYR A 140 4.23 8.14 1.64
N VAL A 141 3.91 8.47 2.90
CA VAL A 141 2.54 8.81 3.30
C VAL A 141 2.01 10.11 2.67
N GLU A 142 2.89 10.98 2.18
CA GLU A 142 2.50 12.21 1.50
C GLU A 142 1.88 11.99 0.12
N ILE A 143 2.19 10.86 -0.53
CA ILE A 143 1.62 10.55 -1.85
C ILE A 143 0.28 9.82 -1.75
N LEU A 144 -0.06 9.33 -0.56
CA LEU A 144 -1.32 8.63 -0.32
C LEU A 144 -2.50 9.61 -0.26
N GLY A 145 -3.64 9.19 -0.78
CA GLY A 145 -4.85 10.01 -0.85
C GLY A 145 -4.80 11.13 -1.90
N GLN A 146 -3.71 11.22 -2.67
CA GLN A 146 -3.72 12.02 -3.89
C GLN A 146 -4.30 11.14 -5.00
N THR A 147 -5.43 11.54 -5.58
CA THR A 147 -5.94 10.93 -6.81
C THR A 147 -4.79 10.91 -7.83
N PRO A 148 -4.45 9.77 -8.45
CA PRO A 148 -3.44 9.77 -9.50
C PRO A 148 -3.88 10.77 -10.56
N PRO A 149 -3.00 11.61 -11.11
CA PRO A 149 -3.37 12.36 -12.29
C PRO A 149 -3.82 11.34 -13.34
N GLU A 150 -5.07 11.48 -13.76
CA GLU A 150 -5.69 10.69 -14.82
C GLU A 150 -4.65 10.54 -15.93
N LYS A 151 -4.22 9.31 -16.20
CA LYS A 151 -3.27 9.06 -17.29
C LYS A 151 -3.89 9.68 -18.54
N ALA A 152 -3.35 10.82 -18.96
CA ALA A 152 -3.76 11.51 -20.17
C ALA A 152 -3.77 10.46 -21.29
N ALA A 153 -4.94 10.19 -21.82
CA ALA A 153 -5.14 9.35 -22.98
C ALA A 153 -4.26 9.92 -24.10
N PRO A 154 -3.55 9.10 -24.89
CA PRO A 154 -2.69 9.59 -25.95
C PRO A 154 -3.52 10.44 -26.92
N ALA A 155 -3.14 11.71 -27.05
CA ALA A 155 -3.76 12.64 -27.96
C ALA A 155 -3.74 12.05 -29.37
N LYS A 156 -4.92 11.79 -29.93
CA LYS A 156 -5.08 11.44 -31.36
C LYS A 156 -4.54 12.61 -32.18
N LYS A 157 -3.41 12.40 -32.83
CA LYS A 157 -2.90 13.34 -33.85
C LYS A 157 -3.95 13.47 -34.93
N LYS A 158 -4.51 14.67 -35.08
CA LYS A 158 -5.31 15.05 -36.26
C LYS A 158 -4.35 15.04 -37.45
N ALA A 159 -4.58 14.13 -38.36
CA ALA A 159 -3.95 14.18 -39.67
C ALA A 159 -4.66 15.25 -40.50
N ASP A 160 -3.90 16.27 -40.89
CA ASP A 160 -4.33 17.28 -41.84
C ASP A 160 -4.57 16.66 -43.22
N ALA A 161 -5.82 16.71 -43.65
CA ALA A 161 -6.21 16.34 -45.00
C ALA A 161 -5.84 17.47 -45.95
N LYS A 162 -4.77 17.32 -46.73
CA LYS A 162 -4.57 18.09 -47.93
C LYS A 162 -5.26 17.42 -49.10
N ARG A 163 -6.24 18.13 -49.67
CA ARG A 163 -6.89 17.83 -50.94
C ARG A 163 -5.88 17.87 -52.08
N SER A 164 -5.91 16.90 -52.97
CA SER A 164 -5.69 17.13 -54.39
C SER A 164 -6.49 16.14 -55.20
N ALA A 165 -7.10 16.66 -56.25
CA ALA A 165 -8.10 16.09 -57.12
C ALA A 165 -7.53 15.09 -58.13
N GLY A 166 -8.39 14.21 -58.60
CA GLY A 166 -8.33 13.86 -60.02
C GLY A 166 -8.29 12.37 -60.35
N ALA A 167 -9.33 11.95 -61.02
CA ALA A 167 -9.42 11.01 -62.13
C ALA A 167 -9.89 9.56 -61.88
N VAL A 168 -11.13 9.33 -62.27
CA VAL A 168 -11.61 8.36 -63.25
C VAL A 168 -11.60 6.88 -62.94
N ILE A 169 -12.85 6.35 -62.87
CA ILE A 169 -13.23 4.97 -62.88
C ILE A 169 -13.16 4.41 -64.32
N PRO A 170 -12.92 3.11 -64.61
CA PRO A 170 -13.99 2.29 -65.08
C PRO A 170 -14.01 0.83 -64.49
N PRO A 171 -15.07 0.08 -64.80
CA PRO A 171 -15.62 -0.96 -63.97
C PRO A 171 -15.28 -2.39 -64.41
N GLY A 172 -15.56 -3.32 -63.54
CA GLY A 172 -15.77 -4.69 -63.98
C GLY A 172 -15.29 -5.81 -63.09
N ILE A 173 -16.26 -6.64 -62.82
CA ILE A 173 -16.24 -8.09 -62.56
C ILE A 173 -16.22 -8.44 -61.07
N GLN A 174 -17.37 -8.69 -60.54
CA GLN A 174 -18.23 -9.85 -60.29
C GLN A 174 -17.51 -11.15 -59.84
N SER A 175 -18.02 -11.60 -58.67
CA SER A 175 -18.27 -12.97 -58.23
C SER A 175 -17.04 -13.85 -57.85
N CYS A 176 -17.08 -14.50 -56.74
CA CYS A 176 -17.77 -15.75 -56.44
C CYS A 176 -17.57 -16.16 -54.97
N PHE A 177 -18.65 -16.44 -54.33
CA PHE A 177 -18.97 -17.59 -53.47
C PHE A 177 -17.81 -18.42 -52.90
N LEU A 178 -17.80 -18.73 -51.62
CA LEU A 178 -18.51 -19.82 -51.00
C LEU A 178 -18.26 -19.88 -49.49
N SER A 179 -19.34 -20.04 -48.79
CA SER A 179 -19.51 -20.54 -47.45
C SER A 179 -18.92 -21.94 -47.26
N VAL A 180 -18.41 -22.25 -46.08
CA VAL A 180 -18.66 -23.56 -45.47
C VAL A 180 -18.70 -23.45 -43.96
N SER A 181 -19.79 -23.94 -43.45
CA SER A 181 -20.17 -24.13 -42.06
C SER A 181 -19.63 -25.45 -41.49
N TYR A 182 -19.77 -25.53 -40.14
CA TYR A 182 -19.90 -26.75 -39.31
C TYR A 182 -18.60 -27.52 -39.03
N THR A 183 -18.37 -28.06 -37.86
CA THR A 183 -19.27 -28.78 -36.93
C THR A 183 -18.63 -28.93 -35.55
N HIS A 184 -19.51 -29.04 -34.57
CA HIS A 184 -19.38 -29.72 -33.29
C HIS A 184 -18.51 -31.00 -33.29
N LEU A 185 -17.82 -31.28 -32.18
CA LEU A 185 -18.06 -32.51 -31.43
C LEU A 185 -17.52 -32.44 -29.98
N THR A 186 -18.40 -32.76 -29.09
CA THR A 186 -18.29 -33.25 -27.73
C THR A 186 -17.36 -34.46 -27.59
N LEU A 187 -16.58 -34.53 -26.56
CA LEU A 187 -16.53 -35.61 -25.57
C LEU A 187 -15.76 -35.15 -24.36
#